data_a9646dd8f779982b496a3a3305fab5d0
#
_entry.id   a9646dd8f779982b496a3a3305fab5d0
#
_cell.length_a   1.000
_cell.length_b   1.000
_cell.length_c   1.000
_cell.angle_alpha   90.00
_cell.angle_beta   90.00
_cell.angle_gamma   90.00
#
_symmetry.space_group_name_H-M   'P 1'
#
loop_
_entity.id
_entity.type
_entity.pdbx_description
1 polymer ?
#
loop_
_entity_poly.entity_id
_entity_poly.type
_entity_poly.pdbx_seq_one_letter_code
_entity_poly.pdbx_strand_id
1 'polypeptide(L)'
;EYAHLMQDLKKFPIILDSDDKVLSFPPIINGSHTTVSEETTDFFIDVTGWDRRACEASLLLVCLSMSERGGEIESIQLNDTNGEQHLSPKGEAITHRVPDSLIEKILGIKLSSEDLSSSIKKMGGTLEESRTVTDGPNQRGRWADCVVGEVEHLIKMPRWRSDIMHPIDIVEDIAIGFGFQNLPLKLSTTHLDALPLKSSNLKRRVGESMRACGLQEVQSLTLSNERDQFENVRWPNDGYVTEIANPITSDHTLLRQYILPSLLRLLAANRHHELPQRVYELGDVIRDSKNFLRAAWACAEVGSGFTSSKGIVQALLRDMGAIQDDVEFRPTDAEDGPWISGRGSH
;
A
#
# COMPACT_ATOMS: atom_id res chain seq x y z
N GLU A 1 17.61 25.16 17.20
CA GLU A 1 16.49 24.28 17.60
C GLU A 1 16.42 23.01 16.71
N TYR A 2 16.59 23.15 15.40
CA TYR A 2 16.47 22.05 14.43
C TYR A 2 17.82 21.46 13.95
N ALA A 3 18.93 21.84 14.55
CA ALA A 3 20.28 21.39 14.12
C ALA A 3 20.46 19.86 14.17
N HIS A 4 19.70 19.18 15.02
CA HIS A 4 19.72 17.71 15.13
C HIS A 4 19.25 17.01 13.84
N LEU A 5 18.40 17.64 13.04
CA LEU A 5 17.91 17.09 11.77
C LEU A 5 18.99 17.06 10.68
N MET A 6 20.11 17.76 10.90
CA MET A 6 21.19 17.93 9.94
C MET A 6 22.43 17.10 10.27
N GLN A 7 22.47 16.40 11.41
CA GLN A 7 23.69 15.74 11.93
C GLN A 7 24.22 14.63 11.03
N ASP A 8 23.35 13.94 10.30
CA ASP A 8 23.70 12.81 9.44
C ASP A 8 23.94 13.19 7.97
N LEU A 9 23.73 14.46 7.60
CA LEU A 9 23.90 14.92 6.23
C LEU A 9 25.34 15.35 5.94
N LYS A 10 25.95 14.73 4.92
CA LYS A 10 27.29 15.09 4.44
C LYS A 10 27.33 16.36 3.58
N LYS A 11 26.22 16.71 2.95
CA LYS A 11 26.02 17.91 2.12
C LYS A 11 24.62 18.44 2.37
N PHE A 12 24.48 19.76 2.27
CA PHE A 12 23.23 20.46 2.54
C PHE A 12 22.72 21.13 1.27
N PRO A 13 21.47 20.88 0.85
CA PRO A 13 20.85 21.68 -0.21
C PRO A 13 20.47 23.03 0.38
N ILE A 14 20.98 24.12 -0.21
CA ILE A 14 20.66 25.49 0.19
C ILE A 14 20.25 26.26 -1.06
N ILE A 15 19.15 27.00 -0.97
CA ILE A 15 18.73 27.96 -1.99
C ILE A 15 19.05 29.36 -1.48
N LEU A 16 19.86 30.10 -2.24
CA LEU A 16 20.30 31.46 -1.94
C LEU A 16 19.68 32.44 -2.94
N ASP A 17 19.47 33.69 -2.50
CA ASP A 17 19.14 34.78 -3.38
C ASP A 17 20.43 35.39 -4.01
N SER A 18 20.29 36.47 -4.79
CA SER A 18 21.41 37.17 -5.42
C SER A 18 22.34 37.85 -4.41
N ASP A 19 21.90 38.04 -3.18
CA ASP A 19 22.67 38.66 -2.07
C ASP A 19 23.25 37.62 -1.12
N ASP A 20 23.29 36.34 -1.50
CA ASP A 20 23.76 35.21 -0.67
C ASP A 20 22.93 34.98 0.60
N LYS A 21 21.69 35.45 0.67
CA LYS A 21 20.78 35.16 1.77
C LYS A 21 20.06 33.85 1.55
N VAL A 22 19.88 33.08 2.61
CA VAL A 22 19.21 31.75 2.55
C VAL A 22 17.71 31.92 2.37
N LEU A 23 17.18 31.50 1.23
CA LEU A 23 15.73 31.42 0.96
C LEU A 23 15.14 30.13 1.51
N SER A 24 15.80 29.00 1.30
CA SER A 24 15.35 27.69 1.74
C SER A 24 16.54 26.81 2.12
N PHE A 25 16.37 26.01 3.16
CA PHE A 25 17.36 25.08 3.68
C PHE A 25 16.70 23.76 4.11
N PRO A 26 16.31 22.90 3.18
CA PRO A 26 15.68 21.63 3.53
C PRO A 26 16.54 20.73 4.43
N PRO A 27 15.97 20.07 5.42
CA PRO A 27 14.55 20.03 5.83
C PRO A 27 14.11 21.21 6.70
N ILE A 28 15.00 22.14 7.03
CA ILE A 28 14.72 23.39 7.76
C ILE A 28 14.39 24.46 6.73
N ILE A 29 13.11 24.68 6.49
CA ILE A 29 12.62 25.69 5.54
C ILE A 29 11.99 26.86 6.30
N ASN A 30 11.81 27.99 5.63
CA ASN A 30 11.24 29.24 6.16
C ASN A 30 12.22 30.09 6.97
N GLY A 31 13.02 30.90 6.26
CA GLY A 31 13.77 32.01 6.89
C GLY A 31 12.83 33.11 7.36
N SER A 32 13.22 33.87 8.40
CA SER A 32 12.42 34.98 8.92
C SER A 32 12.16 36.07 7.89
N HIS A 33 13.09 36.29 6.95
CA HIS A 33 12.98 37.30 5.88
C HIS A 33 12.13 36.83 4.69
N THR A 34 11.79 35.55 4.60
CA THR A 34 10.90 34.98 3.58
C THR A 34 9.52 34.62 4.12
N THR A 35 9.17 35.13 5.30
CA THR A 35 7.87 34.87 5.93
C THR A 35 6.75 35.47 5.07
N VAL A 36 5.80 34.64 4.69
CA VAL A 36 4.58 35.03 3.99
C VAL A 36 3.64 35.79 4.95
N SER A 37 3.14 36.93 4.51
CA SER A 37 2.18 37.77 5.23
C SER A 37 0.97 38.09 4.36
N GLU A 38 -0.02 38.79 4.92
CA GLU A 38 -1.21 39.23 4.18
C GLU A 38 -0.88 40.27 3.08
N GLU A 39 0.31 40.90 3.15
CA GLU A 39 0.79 41.88 2.19
C GLU A 39 1.66 41.28 1.09
N THR A 40 1.92 39.95 1.14
CA THR A 40 2.77 39.23 0.16
C THR A 40 2.04 39.16 -1.19
N THR A 41 2.63 39.72 -2.24
CA THR A 41 2.10 39.74 -3.62
C THR A 41 2.81 38.76 -4.53
N ASP A 42 4.08 38.47 -4.25
CA ASP A 42 4.94 37.68 -5.11
C ASP A 42 5.48 36.47 -4.34
N PHE A 43 5.47 35.30 -4.96
CA PHE A 43 5.91 34.05 -4.35
C PHE A 43 7.00 33.39 -5.16
N PHE A 44 8.10 33.03 -4.51
CA PHE A 44 9.02 32.04 -5.04
C PHE A 44 8.64 30.68 -4.47
N ILE A 45 8.33 29.72 -5.34
CA ILE A 45 7.87 28.40 -4.96
C ILE A 45 8.95 27.38 -5.29
N ASP A 46 9.50 26.71 -4.28
CA ASP A 46 10.35 25.55 -4.46
C ASP A 46 9.66 24.27 -3.97
N VAL A 47 9.85 23.19 -4.71
CA VAL A 47 9.33 21.87 -4.37
C VAL A 47 10.49 20.89 -4.33
N THR A 48 10.72 20.30 -3.16
CA THR A 48 11.78 19.33 -2.93
C THR A 48 11.22 17.93 -2.74
N GLY A 49 11.87 16.93 -3.30
CA GLY A 49 11.47 15.54 -3.17
C GLY A 49 12.43 14.60 -3.89
N TRP A 50 12.21 13.29 -3.72
CA TRP A 50 13.02 12.24 -4.32
C TRP A 50 12.60 11.90 -5.76
N ASP A 51 11.37 12.19 -6.11
CA ASP A 51 10.81 11.93 -7.44
C ASP A 51 10.60 13.25 -8.18
N ARG A 52 11.44 13.49 -9.21
CA ARG A 52 11.38 14.68 -10.05
C ARG A 52 10.01 14.89 -10.68
N ARG A 53 9.36 13.83 -11.14
CA ARG A 53 8.06 13.89 -11.81
C ARG A 53 6.96 14.34 -10.83
N ALA A 54 6.98 13.81 -9.60
CA ALA A 54 6.08 14.24 -8.55
C ALA A 54 6.32 15.70 -8.15
N CYS A 55 7.58 16.14 -8.06
CA CYS A 55 7.94 17.53 -7.77
C CYS A 55 7.44 18.48 -8.88
N GLU A 56 7.68 18.15 -10.15
CA GLU A 56 7.22 18.95 -11.29
C GLU A 56 5.69 19.06 -11.33
N ALA A 57 4.96 17.95 -11.07
CA ALA A 57 3.51 17.95 -11.03
C ALA A 57 2.96 18.77 -9.85
N SER A 58 3.56 18.63 -8.66
CA SER A 58 3.18 19.37 -7.46
C SER A 58 3.38 20.87 -7.65
N LEU A 59 4.53 21.27 -8.20
CA LEU A 59 4.81 22.67 -8.52
C LEU A 59 3.77 23.23 -9.48
N LEU A 60 3.48 22.52 -10.56
CA LEU A 60 2.51 22.96 -11.56
C LEU A 60 1.10 23.07 -10.98
N LEU A 61 0.67 22.14 -10.14
CA LEU A 61 -0.63 22.19 -9.46
C LEU A 61 -0.76 23.43 -8.56
N VAL A 62 0.29 23.76 -7.80
CA VAL A 62 0.30 24.96 -6.95
C VAL A 62 0.24 26.21 -7.83
N CYS A 63 1.04 26.29 -8.88
CA CYS A 63 1.04 27.42 -9.83
C CYS A 63 -0.33 27.62 -10.48
N LEU A 64 -0.96 26.53 -10.97
CA LEU A 64 -2.30 26.57 -11.56
C LEU A 64 -3.36 27.04 -10.55
N SER A 65 -3.26 26.55 -9.31
CA SER A 65 -4.16 26.96 -8.23
C SER A 65 -4.03 28.45 -7.88
N MET A 66 -2.84 29.00 -7.96
CA MET A 66 -2.60 30.45 -7.80
C MET A 66 -3.14 31.25 -9.00
N SER A 67 -2.94 30.74 -10.22
CA SER A 67 -3.45 31.35 -11.46
C SER A 67 -4.98 31.45 -11.46
N GLU A 68 -5.68 30.41 -10.98
CA GLU A 68 -7.16 30.45 -10.79
C GLU A 68 -7.62 31.57 -9.84
N ARG A 69 -6.73 32.07 -8.99
CA ARG A 69 -6.98 33.19 -8.08
C ARG A 69 -6.51 34.54 -8.62
N GLY A 70 -6.10 34.58 -9.89
CA GLY A 70 -5.66 35.80 -10.59
C GLY A 70 -4.15 36.04 -10.51
N GLY A 71 -3.36 35.10 -10.06
CA GLY A 71 -1.90 35.17 -10.10
C GLY A 71 -1.35 34.90 -11.49
N GLU A 72 -0.23 35.54 -11.82
CA GLU A 72 0.53 35.28 -13.05
C GLU A 72 1.68 34.32 -12.76
N ILE A 73 1.84 33.31 -13.62
CA ILE A 73 2.92 32.33 -13.49
C ILE A 73 4.12 32.77 -14.28
N GLU A 74 5.23 33.02 -13.61
CA GLU A 74 6.52 33.28 -14.23
C GLU A 74 7.39 32.02 -14.22
N SER A 75 8.12 31.82 -15.33
CA SER A 75 9.05 30.68 -15.44
C SER A 75 10.45 31.13 -15.07
N ILE A 76 11.17 30.28 -14.37
CA ILE A 76 12.60 30.44 -14.10
C ILE A 76 13.42 29.50 -14.96
N GLN A 77 14.61 29.93 -15.35
CA GLN A 77 15.58 29.11 -16.05
C GLN A 77 16.46 28.41 -15.04
N LEU A 78 16.40 27.09 -15.03
CA LEU A 78 17.25 26.25 -14.21
C LEU A 78 18.44 25.75 -15.02
N ASN A 79 19.63 25.85 -14.44
CA ASN A 79 20.84 25.23 -14.96
C ASN A 79 21.17 24.04 -14.07
N ASP A 80 21.16 22.84 -14.61
CA ASP A 80 21.52 21.67 -13.83
C ASP A 80 23.06 21.54 -13.67
N THR A 81 23.49 20.58 -12.87
CA THR A 81 24.91 20.32 -12.63
C THR A 81 25.67 19.86 -13.87
N ASN A 82 24.99 19.42 -14.93
CA ASN A 82 25.57 19.00 -16.20
C ASN A 82 25.61 20.15 -17.22
N GLY A 83 25.09 21.33 -16.84
CA GLY A 83 25.00 22.51 -17.72
C GLY A 83 23.80 22.50 -18.64
N GLU A 84 22.86 21.57 -18.50
CA GLU A 84 21.60 21.60 -19.25
C GLU A 84 20.69 22.68 -18.67
N GLN A 85 20.06 23.44 -19.58
CA GLN A 85 19.15 24.53 -19.26
C GLN A 85 17.70 24.07 -19.48
N HIS A 86 16.83 24.32 -18.54
CA HIS A 86 15.41 24.05 -18.67
C HIS A 86 14.58 25.11 -17.94
N LEU A 87 13.37 25.34 -18.45
CA LEU A 87 12.40 26.22 -17.79
C LEU A 87 11.60 25.46 -16.77
N SER A 88 11.24 26.11 -15.66
CA SER A 88 10.36 25.62 -14.63
C SER A 88 9.33 26.69 -14.21
N PRO A 89 8.04 26.39 -14.05
CA PRO A 89 7.43 25.07 -14.34
C PRO A 89 7.32 24.79 -15.84
N LYS A 90 7.27 23.48 -16.19
CA LYS A 90 6.94 23.02 -17.53
C LYS A 90 5.43 22.87 -17.65
N GLY A 91 4.80 23.65 -18.52
CA GLY A 91 3.33 23.63 -18.71
C GLY A 91 2.86 22.76 -19.89
N GLU A 92 3.78 22.38 -20.82
CA GLU A 92 3.40 21.65 -22.03
C GLU A 92 2.86 20.26 -21.69
N ALA A 93 1.74 19.92 -22.31
CA ALA A 93 1.14 18.59 -22.20
C ALA A 93 2.09 17.49 -22.70
N ILE A 94 1.94 16.29 -22.19
CA ILE A 94 2.73 15.12 -22.59
C ILE A 94 1.92 14.32 -23.60
N THR A 95 2.53 14.02 -24.76
CA THR A 95 1.92 13.15 -25.77
C THR A 95 2.21 11.68 -25.45
N HIS A 96 1.19 10.89 -25.38
CA HIS A 96 1.22 9.45 -25.16
C HIS A 96 0.78 8.70 -26.41
N ARG A 97 1.39 7.55 -26.67
CA ARG A 97 1.03 6.64 -27.75
C ARG A 97 0.17 5.52 -27.18
N VAL A 98 -1.06 5.40 -27.64
CA VAL A 98 -2.02 4.40 -27.14
C VAL A 98 -2.48 3.52 -28.30
N PRO A 99 -2.18 2.20 -28.28
CA PRO A 99 -2.64 1.29 -29.33
C PRO A 99 -4.17 1.16 -29.32
N ASP A 100 -4.83 1.23 -30.48
CA ASP A 100 -6.25 0.97 -30.62
C ASP A 100 -6.62 -0.43 -30.11
N SER A 101 -5.77 -1.41 -30.44
CA SER A 101 -5.93 -2.78 -29.97
C SER A 101 -5.91 -2.94 -28.44
N LEU A 102 -5.24 -2.04 -27.71
CA LEU A 102 -5.26 -2.01 -26.24
C LEU A 102 -6.62 -1.54 -25.74
N ILE A 103 -7.16 -0.48 -26.35
CA ILE A 103 -8.49 0.07 -25.98
C ILE A 103 -9.55 -1.02 -26.19
N GLU A 104 -9.58 -1.63 -27.37
CA GLU A 104 -10.53 -2.71 -27.70
C GLU A 104 -10.38 -3.91 -26.75
N LYS A 105 -9.16 -4.30 -26.43
CA LYS A 105 -8.89 -5.44 -25.54
C LYS A 105 -9.40 -5.20 -24.11
N ILE A 106 -9.22 -4.00 -23.59
CA ILE A 106 -9.58 -3.68 -22.20
C ILE A 106 -11.06 -3.36 -22.06
N LEU A 107 -11.61 -2.54 -22.97
CA LEU A 107 -13.01 -2.14 -22.92
C LEU A 107 -13.97 -3.19 -23.52
N GLY A 108 -13.45 -4.09 -24.35
CA GLY A 108 -14.25 -5.12 -25.05
C GLY A 108 -15.13 -4.58 -26.17
N ILE A 109 -14.93 -3.32 -26.57
CA ILE A 109 -15.67 -2.63 -27.64
C ILE A 109 -14.68 -1.81 -28.50
N LYS A 110 -15.10 -1.54 -29.74
CA LYS A 110 -14.48 -0.52 -30.58
C LYS A 110 -15.19 0.79 -30.39
N LEU A 111 -14.43 1.84 -30.12
CA LEU A 111 -14.95 3.19 -30.01
C LEU A 111 -14.88 3.90 -31.38
N SER A 112 -15.88 4.71 -31.67
CA SER A 112 -15.78 5.66 -32.78
C SER A 112 -14.74 6.74 -32.45
N SER A 113 -14.17 7.39 -33.49
CA SER A 113 -13.24 8.52 -33.28
C SER A 113 -13.88 9.67 -32.49
N GLU A 114 -15.19 9.85 -32.63
CA GLU A 114 -15.96 10.87 -31.92
C GLU A 114 -16.11 10.51 -30.43
N ASP A 115 -16.50 9.26 -30.12
CA ASP A 115 -16.60 8.77 -28.74
C ASP A 115 -15.24 8.80 -28.04
N LEU A 116 -14.18 8.38 -28.73
CA LEU A 116 -12.82 8.40 -28.21
C LEU A 116 -12.39 9.84 -27.87
N SER A 117 -12.54 10.77 -28.82
CA SER A 117 -12.19 12.19 -28.62
C SER A 117 -13.00 12.83 -27.50
N SER A 118 -14.32 12.56 -27.47
CA SER A 118 -15.22 13.07 -26.42
C SER A 118 -14.83 12.53 -25.03
N SER A 119 -14.52 11.24 -24.95
CA SER A 119 -14.13 10.60 -23.70
C SER A 119 -12.84 11.18 -23.15
N ILE A 120 -11.81 11.32 -23.98
CA ILE A 120 -10.52 11.92 -23.60
C ILE A 120 -10.71 13.36 -23.16
N LYS A 121 -11.52 14.14 -23.88
CA LYS A 121 -11.77 15.55 -23.56
C LYS A 121 -12.41 15.72 -22.18
N LYS A 122 -13.33 14.85 -21.78
CA LYS A 122 -13.96 14.87 -20.45
C LYS A 122 -12.94 14.64 -19.33
N MET A 123 -11.85 13.94 -19.62
CA MET A 123 -10.75 13.67 -18.68
C MET A 123 -9.61 14.68 -18.75
N GLY A 124 -9.82 15.79 -19.48
CA GLY A 124 -8.84 16.88 -19.60
C GLY A 124 -7.75 16.64 -20.63
N GLY A 125 -7.81 15.57 -21.40
CA GLY A 125 -6.87 15.26 -22.47
C GLY A 125 -7.35 15.75 -23.85
N THR A 126 -6.50 15.58 -24.86
CA THR A 126 -6.79 15.90 -26.26
C THR A 126 -6.30 14.78 -27.16
N LEU A 127 -7.17 14.27 -28.02
CA LEU A 127 -6.77 13.39 -29.11
C LEU A 127 -6.18 14.27 -30.23
N GLU A 128 -4.86 14.12 -30.48
CA GLU A 128 -4.18 14.88 -31.53
C GLU A 128 -4.35 14.20 -32.90
N GLU A 129 -4.09 12.92 -32.95
CA GLU A 129 -4.04 12.18 -34.20
C GLU A 129 -4.35 10.70 -33.96
N SER A 130 -5.00 10.06 -34.91
CA SER A 130 -5.11 8.61 -35.02
C SER A 130 -4.40 8.19 -36.32
N ARG A 131 -3.37 7.38 -36.22
CA ARG A 131 -2.51 7.04 -37.37
C ARG A 131 -2.10 5.57 -37.36
N THR A 132 -1.60 5.10 -38.50
CA THR A 132 -0.93 3.80 -38.57
C THR A 132 0.51 3.97 -38.07
N VAL A 133 0.94 3.07 -37.20
CA VAL A 133 2.28 3.04 -36.62
C VAL A 133 3.29 2.77 -37.73
N THR A 134 4.25 3.66 -37.91
CA THR A 134 5.36 3.54 -38.86
C THR A 134 6.68 3.20 -38.19
N ASP A 135 6.79 3.43 -36.87
CA ASP A 135 7.98 3.22 -36.07
C ASP A 135 7.62 2.47 -34.77
N GLY A 136 8.46 1.55 -34.36
CA GLY A 136 8.23 0.78 -33.14
C GLY A 136 8.60 -0.71 -33.30
N PRO A 137 8.22 -1.56 -32.34
CA PRO A 137 8.50 -2.98 -32.43
C PRO A 137 7.70 -3.64 -33.57
N ASN A 138 8.35 -4.50 -34.37
CA ASN A 138 7.68 -5.29 -35.40
C ASN A 138 6.76 -6.37 -34.83
N GLN A 139 7.05 -6.80 -33.59
CA GLN A 139 6.25 -7.74 -32.84
C GLN A 139 5.96 -7.14 -31.47
N ARG A 140 4.79 -7.41 -30.95
CA ARG A 140 4.38 -6.95 -29.63
C ARG A 140 5.25 -7.64 -28.56
N GLY A 141 6.20 -6.88 -28.00
CA GLY A 141 7.03 -7.33 -26.87
C GLY A 141 6.29 -7.25 -25.55
N ARG A 142 5.45 -6.22 -25.43
CA ARG A 142 4.53 -6.02 -24.31
C ARG A 142 3.12 -5.80 -24.85
N TRP A 143 2.12 -6.17 -24.08
CA TRP A 143 0.73 -6.09 -24.49
C TRP A 143 0.20 -4.66 -24.80
N ALA A 144 0.94 -3.62 -24.36
CA ALA A 144 0.63 -2.21 -24.58
C ALA A 144 1.56 -1.55 -25.62
N ASP A 145 2.44 -2.31 -26.29
CA ASP A 145 3.34 -1.73 -27.28
C ASP A 145 2.57 -1.35 -28.56
N CYS A 146 2.95 -0.21 -29.16
CA CYS A 146 2.50 0.18 -30.49
C CYS A 146 3.33 -0.58 -31.54
N VAL A 147 2.68 -1.39 -32.35
CA VAL A 147 3.30 -2.27 -33.33
C VAL A 147 3.15 -1.70 -34.73
N VAL A 148 4.22 -1.74 -35.55
CA VAL A 148 4.21 -1.27 -36.93
C VAL A 148 3.08 -1.94 -37.72
N GLY A 149 2.27 -1.12 -38.41
CA GLY A 149 1.11 -1.54 -39.19
C GLY A 149 -0.22 -1.55 -38.43
N GLU A 150 -0.20 -1.46 -37.10
CA GLU A 150 -1.42 -1.29 -36.28
C GLU A 150 -1.79 0.20 -36.15
N VAL A 151 -3.02 0.47 -35.70
CA VAL A 151 -3.50 1.83 -35.41
C VAL A 151 -3.08 2.24 -34.00
N GLU A 152 -2.58 3.46 -33.87
CA GLU A 152 -2.33 4.12 -32.60
C GLU A 152 -3.00 5.48 -32.53
N HIS A 153 -3.23 5.94 -31.32
CA HIS A 153 -3.75 7.27 -31.02
C HIS A 153 -2.68 8.06 -30.28
N LEU A 154 -2.41 9.28 -30.78
CA LEU A 154 -1.56 10.27 -30.10
C LEU A 154 -2.46 11.11 -29.19
N ILE A 155 -2.31 10.94 -27.89
CA ILE A 155 -3.16 11.58 -26.89
C ILE A 155 -2.31 12.48 -26.01
N LYS A 156 -2.61 13.76 -25.98
CA LYS A 156 -2.02 14.74 -25.06
C LYS A 156 -2.74 14.75 -23.74
N MET A 157 -1.98 14.52 -22.67
CA MET A 157 -2.47 14.65 -21.29
C MET A 157 -1.76 15.79 -20.57
N PRO A 158 -2.45 16.54 -19.71
CA PRO A 158 -1.84 17.61 -18.93
C PRO A 158 -0.65 17.10 -18.11
N ARG A 159 0.44 17.87 -18.06
CA ARG A 159 1.66 17.45 -17.36
C ARG A 159 1.47 17.26 -15.85
N TRP A 160 0.51 17.95 -15.24
CA TRP A 160 0.20 17.78 -13.83
C TRP A 160 -0.46 16.43 -13.48
N ARG A 161 -0.94 15.65 -14.47
CA ARG A 161 -1.42 14.29 -14.32
C ARG A 161 -0.23 13.33 -14.12
N SER A 162 0.32 13.31 -12.90
CA SER A 162 1.43 12.44 -12.53
C SER A 162 1.03 10.95 -12.41
N ASP A 163 -0.26 10.67 -12.37
CA ASP A 163 -0.88 9.34 -12.36
C ASP A 163 -0.76 8.61 -13.72
N ILE A 164 -0.65 9.34 -14.83
CA ILE A 164 -0.50 8.74 -16.16
C ILE A 164 0.92 8.20 -16.35
N MET A 165 1.12 6.94 -16.07
CA MET A 165 2.41 6.25 -16.12
C MET A 165 2.53 5.29 -17.29
N HIS A 166 1.41 4.79 -17.78
CA HIS A 166 1.34 3.75 -18.80
C HIS A 166 0.13 3.98 -19.71
N PRO A 167 0.13 3.52 -20.99
CA PRO A 167 -1.04 3.65 -21.87
C PRO A 167 -2.36 3.11 -21.28
N ILE A 168 -2.30 2.16 -20.34
CA ILE A 168 -3.50 1.63 -19.68
C ILE A 168 -4.21 2.68 -18.84
N ASP A 169 -3.48 3.61 -18.23
CA ASP A 169 -4.07 4.68 -17.41
C ASP A 169 -4.93 5.60 -18.27
N ILE A 170 -4.52 5.80 -19.52
CA ILE A 170 -5.31 6.55 -20.50
C ILE A 170 -6.53 5.74 -20.96
N VAL A 171 -6.40 4.41 -21.09
CA VAL A 171 -7.56 3.54 -21.40
C VAL A 171 -8.57 3.57 -20.26
N GLU A 172 -8.12 3.65 -19.01
CA GLU A 172 -8.99 3.86 -17.84
C GLU A 172 -9.72 5.21 -17.94
N ASP A 173 -9.00 6.28 -18.22
CA ASP A 173 -9.58 7.60 -18.46
C ASP A 173 -10.63 7.57 -19.59
N ILE A 174 -10.33 6.88 -20.69
CA ILE A 174 -11.30 6.68 -21.78
C ILE A 174 -12.56 5.96 -21.28
N ALA A 175 -12.40 4.92 -20.45
CA ALA A 175 -13.54 4.20 -19.89
C ALA A 175 -14.39 5.10 -18.99
N ILE A 176 -13.76 5.92 -18.15
CA ILE A 176 -14.44 6.89 -17.29
C ILE A 176 -15.17 7.95 -18.12
N GLY A 177 -14.49 8.53 -19.09
CA GLY A 177 -15.07 9.56 -19.98
C GLY A 177 -16.18 9.05 -20.87
N PHE A 178 -16.10 7.81 -21.34
CA PHE A 178 -17.17 7.12 -22.07
C PHE A 178 -18.36 6.80 -21.17
N GLY A 179 -18.07 6.44 -19.92
CA GLY A 179 -19.03 6.05 -18.90
C GLY A 179 -19.16 4.53 -18.78
N PHE A 180 -18.82 3.97 -17.62
CA PHE A 180 -18.89 2.52 -17.37
C PHE A 180 -20.28 1.93 -17.63
N GLN A 181 -21.34 2.72 -17.42
CA GLN A 181 -22.71 2.31 -17.68
C GLN A 181 -23.01 2.06 -19.16
N ASN A 182 -22.19 2.58 -20.07
CA ASN A 182 -22.34 2.40 -21.52
C ASN A 182 -21.56 1.18 -22.03
N LEU A 183 -20.72 0.58 -21.18
CA LEU A 183 -19.99 -0.63 -21.53
C LEU A 183 -20.93 -1.84 -21.52
N PRO A 184 -20.84 -2.75 -22.51
CA PRO A 184 -21.70 -3.91 -22.57
C PRO A 184 -21.41 -4.90 -21.44
N LEU A 185 -22.43 -5.29 -20.72
CA LEU A 185 -22.34 -6.38 -19.74
C LEU A 185 -22.30 -7.71 -20.49
N LYS A 186 -21.11 -8.31 -20.56
CA LYS A 186 -20.93 -9.65 -21.12
C LYS A 186 -20.56 -10.63 -20.02
N LEU A 187 -21.34 -11.69 -19.89
CA LEU A 187 -20.96 -12.81 -19.03
C LEU A 187 -19.82 -13.59 -19.72
N SER A 188 -18.81 -13.97 -18.93
CA SER A 188 -17.77 -14.88 -19.43
C SER A 188 -18.41 -16.22 -19.81
N THR A 189 -18.12 -16.70 -21.02
CA THR A 189 -18.50 -18.04 -21.46
C THR A 189 -17.48 -19.10 -21.02
N THR A 190 -16.39 -18.67 -20.41
CA THR A 190 -15.35 -19.58 -19.91
C THR A 190 -15.80 -20.16 -18.57
N HIS A 191 -15.94 -21.47 -18.50
CA HIS A 191 -16.09 -22.17 -17.23
C HIS A 191 -14.80 -22.03 -16.44
N LEU A 192 -14.88 -21.35 -15.32
CA LEU A 192 -13.75 -21.24 -14.37
C LEU A 192 -13.94 -22.34 -13.31
N ASP A 193 -13.26 -23.47 -13.50
CA ASP A 193 -13.13 -24.48 -12.46
C ASP A 193 -12.07 -24.00 -11.44
N ALA A 194 -12.49 -23.11 -10.56
CA ALA A 194 -11.66 -22.66 -9.47
C ALA A 194 -11.61 -23.73 -8.38
N LEU A 195 -10.48 -24.39 -8.24
CA LEU A 195 -10.22 -25.26 -7.08
C LEU A 195 -9.59 -24.41 -5.96
N PRO A 196 -10.21 -24.40 -4.77
CA PRO A 196 -9.64 -23.70 -3.64
C PRO A 196 -8.29 -24.31 -3.25
N LEU A 197 -7.33 -23.47 -2.88
CA LEU A 197 -6.05 -23.93 -2.35
C LEU A 197 -6.25 -24.81 -1.11
N LYS A 198 -5.44 -25.85 -0.97
CA LYS A 198 -5.49 -26.74 0.22
C LYS A 198 -5.37 -25.97 1.52
N SER A 199 -4.49 -24.96 1.57
CA SER A 199 -4.32 -24.07 2.71
C SER A 199 -5.58 -23.26 3.04
N SER A 200 -6.30 -22.77 2.03
CA SER A 200 -7.57 -22.04 2.22
C SER A 200 -8.68 -22.95 2.75
N ASN A 201 -8.76 -24.17 2.24
CA ASN A 201 -9.69 -25.18 2.76
C ASN A 201 -9.39 -25.55 4.21
N LEU A 202 -8.11 -25.73 4.55
CA LEU A 202 -7.68 -26.00 5.93
C LEU A 202 -8.05 -24.82 6.84
N LYS A 203 -7.73 -23.59 6.44
CA LYS A 203 -8.07 -22.38 7.19
C LYS A 203 -9.58 -22.28 7.45
N ARG A 204 -10.41 -22.54 6.42
CA ARG A 204 -11.86 -22.54 6.55
C ARG A 204 -12.35 -23.58 7.56
N ARG A 205 -11.88 -24.84 7.45
CA ARG A 205 -12.25 -25.92 8.37
C ARG A 205 -11.85 -25.62 9.81
N VAL A 206 -10.63 -25.12 10.04
CA VAL A 206 -10.17 -24.72 11.38
C VAL A 206 -11.06 -23.59 11.94
N GLY A 207 -11.38 -22.58 11.12
CA GLY A 207 -12.28 -21.49 11.53
C GLY A 207 -13.70 -21.99 11.88
N GLU A 208 -14.25 -22.93 11.10
CA GLU A 208 -15.55 -23.55 11.38
C GLU A 208 -15.53 -24.30 12.73
N SER A 209 -14.49 -25.09 13.01
CA SER A 209 -14.31 -25.78 14.27
C SER A 209 -14.17 -24.84 15.46
N MET A 210 -13.37 -23.77 15.33
CA MET A 210 -13.19 -22.77 16.38
C MET A 210 -14.51 -22.04 16.70
N ARG A 211 -15.29 -21.66 15.68
CA ARG A 211 -16.61 -21.04 15.88
C ARG A 211 -17.59 -22.02 16.54
N ALA A 212 -17.56 -23.31 16.17
CA ALA A 212 -18.37 -24.34 16.78
C ALA A 212 -18.02 -24.53 18.28
N CYS A 213 -16.78 -24.25 18.69
CA CYS A 213 -16.37 -24.20 20.09
C CYS A 213 -16.80 -22.90 20.82
N GLY A 214 -17.55 -22.04 20.17
CA GLY A 214 -18.04 -20.78 20.76
C GLY A 214 -17.01 -19.66 20.82
N LEU A 215 -16.00 -19.69 19.96
CA LEU A 215 -14.98 -18.67 19.87
C LEU A 215 -15.32 -17.65 18.76
N GLN A 216 -15.07 -16.38 19.03
CA GLN A 216 -15.21 -15.28 18.07
C GLN A 216 -13.92 -15.09 17.29
N GLU A 217 -14.02 -15.01 15.96
CA GLU A 217 -12.89 -14.70 15.11
C GLU A 217 -12.49 -13.23 15.27
N VAL A 218 -11.19 -13.01 15.43
CA VAL A 218 -10.58 -11.68 15.45
C VAL A 218 -9.38 -11.67 14.51
N GLN A 219 -8.99 -10.48 14.06
CA GLN A 219 -7.81 -10.31 13.24
C GLN A 219 -7.01 -9.14 13.79
N SER A 220 -5.83 -9.44 14.30
CA SER A 220 -4.87 -8.45 14.77
C SER A 220 -3.81 -8.14 13.71
N LEU A 221 -3.05 -7.09 13.91
CA LEU A 221 -1.95 -6.72 13.02
C LEU A 221 -0.82 -7.76 13.09
N THR A 222 -0.20 -8.01 11.94
CA THR A 222 1.03 -8.79 11.86
C THR A 222 2.23 -8.00 12.43
N LEU A 223 2.13 -6.67 12.45
CA LEU A 223 3.10 -5.78 13.06
C LEU A 223 3.00 -5.81 14.58
N SER A 224 4.14 -5.84 15.26
CA SER A 224 4.25 -5.90 16.71
C SER A 224 5.58 -5.29 17.18
N ASN A 225 5.93 -5.51 18.43
CA ASN A 225 7.19 -5.10 19.03
C ASN A 225 7.74 -6.20 19.96
N GLU A 226 9.00 -6.07 20.34
CA GLU A 226 9.72 -7.05 21.16
C GLU A 226 9.05 -7.28 22.51
N ARG A 227 8.64 -6.20 23.17
CA ARG A 227 8.00 -6.26 24.48
C ARG A 227 6.71 -7.08 24.47
N ASP A 228 5.84 -6.86 23.48
CA ASP A 228 4.57 -7.56 23.38
C ASP A 228 4.74 -9.01 22.94
N GLN A 229 5.70 -9.27 22.02
CA GLN A 229 5.88 -10.61 21.46
C GLN A 229 6.61 -11.56 22.39
N PHE A 230 7.55 -11.07 23.19
CA PHE A 230 8.48 -11.94 23.94
C PHE A 230 8.49 -11.62 25.43
N GLU A 231 8.77 -10.37 25.84
CA GLU A 231 8.95 -10.02 27.24
C GLU A 231 7.68 -10.22 28.08
N ASN A 232 6.55 -9.65 27.63
CA ASN A 232 5.28 -9.71 28.37
C ASN A 232 4.73 -11.13 28.50
N VAL A 233 5.00 -11.99 27.52
CA VAL A 233 4.56 -13.39 27.52
C VAL A 233 5.62 -14.36 27.98
N ARG A 234 6.83 -13.89 28.28
CA ARG A 234 7.98 -14.70 28.71
C ARG A 234 8.32 -15.84 27.74
N TRP A 235 8.13 -15.60 26.44
CA TRP A 235 8.52 -16.51 25.38
C TRP A 235 9.80 -16.01 24.70
N PRO A 236 10.76 -16.88 24.44
CA PRO A 236 11.90 -16.54 23.62
C PRO A 236 11.47 -16.35 22.16
N ASN A 237 12.25 -15.63 21.40
CA ASN A 237 12.12 -15.62 19.95
C ASN A 237 12.47 -17.03 19.40
N ASP A 238 11.82 -17.35 18.27
CA ASP A 238 12.01 -18.60 17.55
C ASP A 238 12.69 -18.28 16.19
N GLY A 239 14.01 -18.49 16.14
CA GLY A 239 14.81 -18.14 14.98
C GLY A 239 15.00 -16.61 14.79
N TYR A 240 15.26 -16.21 13.58
CA TYR A 240 15.48 -14.81 13.22
C TYR A 240 14.19 -13.99 13.30
N VAL A 241 14.25 -12.85 13.98
CA VAL A 241 13.15 -11.88 14.07
C VAL A 241 13.26 -10.91 12.89
N THR A 242 12.18 -10.77 12.14
CA THR A 242 12.11 -9.81 11.03
C THR A 242 11.74 -8.43 11.55
N GLU A 243 12.70 -7.53 11.55
CA GLU A 243 12.55 -6.15 12.00
C GLU A 243 12.17 -5.21 10.86
N ILE A 244 11.47 -4.12 11.19
CA ILE A 244 11.09 -3.06 10.26
C ILE A 244 12.17 -1.97 10.29
N ALA A 245 12.82 -1.72 9.16
CA ALA A 245 13.92 -0.75 9.08
C ALA A 245 13.50 0.69 9.43
N ASN A 246 12.27 1.10 9.04
CA ASN A 246 11.74 2.43 9.28
C ASN A 246 10.35 2.34 9.92
N PRO A 247 10.22 1.94 11.20
CA PRO A 247 8.93 1.80 11.84
C PRO A 247 8.27 3.19 12.06
N ILE A 248 6.97 3.28 11.75
CA ILE A 248 6.20 4.53 11.94
C ILE A 248 6.00 4.80 13.44
N THR A 249 5.88 3.75 14.25
CA THR A 249 5.71 3.83 15.70
C THR A 249 6.56 2.77 16.40
N SER A 250 6.88 3.01 17.67
CA SER A 250 7.56 2.04 18.54
C SER A 250 6.74 0.75 18.77
N ASP A 251 5.44 0.80 18.52
CA ASP A 251 4.56 -0.36 18.65
C ASP A 251 4.65 -1.34 17.48
N HIS A 252 5.29 -0.94 16.38
CA HIS A 252 5.32 -1.68 15.12
C HIS A 252 6.75 -1.83 14.58
N THR A 253 7.65 -2.36 15.42
CA THR A 253 9.09 -2.46 15.09
C THR A 253 9.47 -3.79 14.44
N LEU A 254 8.62 -4.81 14.53
CA LEU A 254 8.90 -6.14 14.00
C LEU A 254 7.63 -6.84 13.50
N LEU A 255 7.84 -7.95 12.77
CA LEU A 255 6.78 -8.86 12.37
C LEU A 255 6.62 -9.97 13.41
N ARG A 256 5.37 -10.25 13.82
CA ARG A 256 5.05 -11.20 14.89
C ARG A 256 5.51 -12.62 14.58
N GLN A 257 6.06 -13.30 15.58
CA GLN A 257 6.36 -14.73 15.55
C GLN A 257 5.26 -15.58 16.19
N TYR A 258 4.40 -14.97 17.01
CA TYR A 258 3.29 -15.62 17.72
C TYR A 258 2.00 -14.81 17.62
N ILE A 259 0.85 -15.49 17.56
CA ILE A 259 -0.45 -14.83 17.55
C ILE A 259 -0.96 -14.58 18.98
N LEU A 260 -0.69 -15.50 19.92
CA LEU A 260 -1.19 -15.41 21.29
C LEU A 260 -0.90 -14.06 21.97
N PRO A 261 0.29 -13.45 21.87
CA PRO A 261 0.54 -12.12 22.44
C PRO A 261 -0.45 -11.05 21.95
N SER A 262 -0.80 -11.09 20.68
CA SER A 262 -1.78 -10.15 20.09
C SER A 262 -3.18 -10.36 20.69
N LEU A 263 -3.60 -11.61 20.90
CA LEU A 263 -4.89 -11.94 21.55
C LEU A 263 -4.91 -11.49 23.03
N LEU A 264 -3.80 -11.68 23.75
CA LEU A 264 -3.69 -11.22 25.14
C LEU A 264 -3.74 -9.70 25.23
N ARG A 265 -3.08 -8.98 24.33
CA ARG A 265 -3.18 -7.53 24.22
C ARG A 265 -4.61 -7.06 23.93
N LEU A 266 -5.31 -7.77 23.02
CA LEU A 266 -6.71 -7.47 22.70
C LEU A 266 -7.61 -7.66 23.92
N LEU A 267 -7.49 -8.77 24.65
CA LEU A 267 -8.26 -9.01 25.86
C LEU A 267 -7.95 -7.98 26.95
N ALA A 268 -6.69 -7.59 27.13
CA ALA A 268 -6.27 -6.57 28.07
C ALA A 268 -6.88 -5.18 27.73
N ALA A 269 -6.96 -4.83 26.45
CA ALA A 269 -7.61 -3.59 25.97
C ALA A 269 -9.12 -3.64 26.19
N ASN A 270 -9.73 -4.81 26.13
CA ASN A 270 -11.18 -5.04 26.28
C ASN A 270 -11.61 -5.46 27.70
N ARG A 271 -10.76 -5.26 28.71
CA ARG A 271 -11.05 -5.63 30.12
C ARG A 271 -12.28 -4.98 30.72
N HIS A 272 -12.78 -3.89 30.10
CA HIS A 272 -13.97 -3.16 30.50
C HIS A 272 -15.28 -3.77 29.96
N HIS A 273 -15.19 -4.73 29.06
CA HIS A 273 -16.34 -5.48 28.55
C HIS A 273 -16.65 -6.69 29.45
N GLU A 274 -17.89 -7.15 29.36
CA GLU A 274 -18.38 -8.28 30.13
C GLU A 274 -17.71 -9.61 29.73
N LEU A 275 -17.66 -10.54 30.66
CA LEU A 275 -17.23 -11.92 30.45
C LEU A 275 -18.44 -12.81 30.10
N PRO A 276 -18.27 -13.86 29.32
CA PRO A 276 -17.02 -14.41 28.80
C PRO A 276 -16.51 -13.69 27.54
N GLN A 277 -15.19 -13.57 27.40
CA GLN A 277 -14.55 -13.15 26.19
C GLN A 277 -13.74 -14.34 25.63
N ARG A 278 -14.18 -14.89 24.53
CA ARG A 278 -13.57 -16.05 23.86
C ARG A 278 -13.21 -15.67 22.45
N VAL A 279 -11.93 -15.59 22.14
CA VAL A 279 -11.43 -15.13 20.84
C VAL A 279 -10.46 -16.11 20.24
N TYR A 280 -10.42 -16.16 18.91
CA TYR A 280 -9.41 -16.89 18.15
C TYR A 280 -8.96 -16.10 16.92
N GLU A 281 -7.77 -16.41 16.45
CA GLU A 281 -7.23 -15.86 15.22
C GLU A 281 -6.55 -16.93 14.38
N LEU A 282 -6.80 -16.88 13.07
CA LEU A 282 -6.11 -17.65 12.05
C LEU A 282 -5.31 -16.70 11.19
N GLY A 283 -4.01 -16.64 11.40
CA GLY A 283 -3.18 -15.66 10.75
C GLY A 283 -1.75 -16.14 10.51
N ASP A 284 -1.03 -15.31 9.76
CA ASP A 284 0.37 -15.54 9.50
C ASP A 284 1.23 -15.07 10.67
N VAL A 285 2.29 -15.83 10.93
CA VAL A 285 3.44 -15.45 11.74
C VAL A 285 4.68 -15.56 10.88
N ILE A 286 5.69 -14.75 11.18
CA ILE A 286 6.91 -14.69 10.39
C ILE A 286 8.08 -15.21 11.22
N ARG A 287 8.76 -16.23 10.72
CA ARG A 287 9.97 -16.81 11.30
C ARG A 287 11.00 -16.99 10.20
N ASP A 288 12.23 -16.60 10.43
CA ASP A 288 13.29 -16.66 9.43
C ASP A 288 12.88 -16.07 8.07
N SER A 289 12.20 -14.93 8.10
CA SER A 289 11.66 -14.22 6.91
C SER A 289 10.68 -15.05 6.07
N LYS A 290 10.03 -16.07 6.67
CA LYS A 290 9.02 -16.92 6.02
C LYS A 290 7.69 -16.85 6.74
N ASN A 291 6.60 -16.89 5.98
CA ASN A 291 5.25 -16.92 6.53
C ASN A 291 4.84 -18.34 6.91
N PHE A 292 4.26 -18.47 8.10
CA PHE A 292 3.64 -19.70 8.58
C PHE A 292 2.22 -19.41 9.06
N LEU A 293 1.26 -20.13 8.51
CA LEU A 293 -0.12 -20.07 9.00
C LEU A 293 -0.21 -20.74 10.37
N ARG A 294 -0.81 -20.03 11.33
CA ARG A 294 -1.02 -20.51 12.70
C ARG A 294 -2.45 -20.21 13.16
N ALA A 295 -2.90 -20.98 14.15
CA ALA A 295 -4.12 -20.76 14.89
C ALA A 295 -3.76 -20.51 16.35
N ALA A 296 -4.40 -19.53 16.97
CA ALA A 296 -4.34 -19.32 18.40
C ALA A 296 -5.70 -18.88 18.93
N TRP A 297 -5.96 -19.14 20.20
CA TRP A 297 -7.16 -18.66 20.88
C TRP A 297 -6.85 -18.32 22.34
N ALA A 298 -7.69 -17.47 22.90
CA ALA A 298 -7.66 -17.11 24.30
C ALA A 298 -9.09 -16.94 24.84
N CYS A 299 -9.32 -17.44 26.04
CA CYS A 299 -10.61 -17.36 26.72
C CYS A 299 -10.43 -16.67 28.08
N ALA A 300 -11.13 -15.57 28.29
CA ALA A 300 -11.26 -14.90 29.58
C ALA A 300 -12.68 -15.14 30.08
N GLU A 301 -12.83 -15.98 31.11
CA GLU A 301 -14.12 -16.38 31.65
C GLU A 301 -14.00 -16.92 33.04
N VAL A 302 -15.09 -16.93 33.80
CA VAL A 302 -15.16 -17.51 35.13
C VAL A 302 -15.05 -19.04 34.99
N GLY A 303 -14.14 -19.67 35.75
CA GLY A 303 -13.93 -21.12 35.72
C GLY A 303 -13.08 -21.62 34.54
N SER A 304 -12.49 -20.70 33.74
CA SER A 304 -11.53 -21.02 32.71
C SER A 304 -10.30 -21.73 33.27
N GLY A 305 -9.79 -22.70 32.55
CA GLY A 305 -8.60 -23.44 32.98
C GLY A 305 -8.10 -24.44 31.96
N PHE A 306 -7.08 -25.21 32.35
CA PHE A 306 -6.41 -26.19 31.49
C PHE A 306 -7.40 -27.14 30.80
N THR A 307 -8.37 -27.69 31.56
CA THR A 307 -9.34 -28.67 31.02
C THR A 307 -10.19 -28.06 29.89
N SER A 308 -10.63 -26.80 30.02
CA SER A 308 -11.40 -26.11 28.99
C SER A 308 -10.55 -25.91 27.73
N SER A 309 -9.32 -25.44 27.91
CA SER A 309 -8.39 -25.24 26.80
C SER A 309 -8.04 -26.55 26.08
N LYS A 310 -7.76 -27.63 26.86
CA LYS A 310 -7.51 -28.94 26.31
C LYS A 310 -8.71 -29.47 25.52
N GLY A 311 -9.94 -29.24 26.00
CA GLY A 311 -11.17 -29.63 25.30
C GLY A 311 -11.28 -28.97 23.91
N ILE A 312 -10.91 -27.70 23.79
CA ILE A 312 -10.88 -26.99 22.47
C ILE A 312 -9.83 -27.63 21.56
N VAL A 313 -8.61 -27.92 22.08
CA VAL A 313 -7.55 -28.59 21.28
C VAL A 313 -8.06 -29.93 20.76
N GLN A 314 -8.64 -30.75 21.63
CA GLN A 314 -9.14 -32.07 21.26
C GLN A 314 -10.28 -32.01 20.24
N ALA A 315 -11.19 -31.04 20.38
CA ALA A 315 -12.26 -30.81 19.41
C ALA A 315 -11.69 -30.43 18.05
N LEU A 316 -10.77 -29.49 18.02
CA LEU A 316 -10.12 -29.01 16.78
C LEU A 316 -9.37 -30.16 16.09
N LEU A 317 -8.56 -30.91 16.81
CA LEU A 317 -7.78 -32.02 16.25
C LEU A 317 -8.69 -33.10 15.69
N ARG A 318 -9.75 -33.49 16.42
CA ARG A 318 -10.78 -34.42 15.94
C ARG A 318 -11.43 -33.92 14.64
N ASP A 319 -11.84 -32.67 14.59
CA ASP A 319 -12.49 -32.05 13.42
C ASP A 319 -11.54 -31.96 12.22
N MET A 320 -10.23 -31.89 12.48
CA MET A 320 -9.19 -31.98 11.45
C MET A 320 -8.87 -33.42 11.03
N GLY A 321 -9.43 -34.42 11.69
CA GLY A 321 -9.27 -35.82 11.36
C GLY A 321 -8.14 -36.53 12.13
N ALA A 322 -7.61 -35.92 13.18
CA ALA A 322 -6.64 -36.58 14.03
C ALA A 322 -7.33 -37.69 14.89
N ILE A 323 -6.67 -38.82 14.99
CA ILE A 323 -7.10 -39.93 15.89
C ILE A 323 -6.58 -39.59 17.29
N GLN A 324 -7.40 -39.83 18.31
CA GLN A 324 -7.07 -39.47 19.68
C GLN A 324 -5.76 -40.12 20.17
N ASP A 325 -5.46 -41.33 19.71
CA ASP A 325 -4.26 -42.08 20.08
C ASP A 325 -2.95 -41.49 19.42
N ASP A 326 -3.10 -40.62 18.41
CA ASP A 326 -1.96 -39.98 17.75
C ASP A 326 -1.51 -38.70 18.48
N VAL A 327 -2.22 -38.29 19.54
CA VAL A 327 -1.98 -37.02 20.24
C VAL A 327 -1.59 -37.27 21.68
N GLU A 328 -0.35 -36.97 22.01
CA GLU A 328 0.17 -37.03 23.36
C GLU A 328 0.27 -35.61 23.95
N PHE A 329 -0.26 -35.44 25.18
CA PHE A 329 -0.13 -34.19 25.93
C PHE A 329 0.97 -34.34 26.98
N ARG A 330 2.06 -33.57 26.80
CA ARG A 330 3.18 -33.54 27.73
C ARG A 330 3.14 -32.27 28.58
N PRO A 331 3.35 -32.36 29.91
CA PRO A 331 3.36 -31.17 30.75
C PRO A 331 4.51 -30.22 30.33
N THR A 332 4.26 -28.91 30.43
CA THR A 332 5.27 -27.88 30.27
C THR A 332 5.59 -27.24 31.61
N ASP A 333 6.83 -26.74 31.77
CA ASP A 333 7.22 -25.96 32.93
C ASP A 333 6.68 -24.54 32.87
N ALA A 334 6.53 -23.88 34.02
CA ALA A 334 6.04 -22.49 34.08
C ALA A 334 6.97 -21.49 33.38
N GLU A 335 8.25 -21.82 33.29
CA GLU A 335 9.27 -20.99 32.64
C GLU A 335 9.18 -21.01 31.12
N ASP A 336 8.48 -22.03 30.55
CA ASP A 336 8.33 -22.18 29.09
C ASP A 336 7.32 -21.22 28.46
N GLY A 337 6.62 -20.38 29.24
CA GLY A 337 5.62 -19.46 28.71
C GLY A 337 4.75 -18.76 29.75
N PRO A 338 3.62 -18.15 29.31
CA PRO A 338 2.77 -17.31 30.16
C PRO A 338 1.83 -18.08 31.10
N TRP A 339 1.91 -19.40 31.16
CA TRP A 339 1.03 -20.22 32.00
C TRP A 339 1.54 -20.42 33.42
N ILE A 340 0.64 -20.85 34.29
CA ILE A 340 0.93 -21.22 35.67
C ILE A 340 1.51 -22.64 35.68
N SER A 341 2.51 -22.88 36.51
CA SER A 341 3.11 -24.24 36.71
C SER A 341 2.06 -25.30 36.92
N GLY A 342 2.23 -26.44 36.21
CA GLY A 342 1.29 -27.56 36.23
C GLY A 342 -0.02 -27.34 35.46
N ARG A 343 -0.16 -26.23 34.74
CA ARG A 343 -1.33 -25.88 33.91
C ARG A 343 -1.00 -25.66 32.44
N GLY A 344 0.18 -26.03 32.01
CA GLY A 344 0.62 -26.02 30.62
C GLY A 344 0.84 -27.44 30.09
N SER A 345 0.67 -27.61 28.78
CA SER A 345 0.99 -28.84 28.05
C SER A 345 1.39 -28.51 26.61
N HIS A 346 2.30 -29.24 26.05
CA HIS A 346 2.64 -29.25 24.62
C HIS A 346 2.36 -30.62 24.00
#